data_26dd7d9cb1c23dc6e400a1394361082a
#
_entry.id   26dd7d9cb1c23dc6e400a1394361082a
#
_cell.length_a   1.000
_cell.length_b   1.000
_cell.length_c   1.000
_cell.angle_alpha   90.00
_cell.angle_beta   90.00
_cell.angle_gamma   90.00
#
_symmetry.space_group_name_H-M   'P 1'
#
loop_
_entity.id
_entity.type
_entity.pdbx_description
1 polymer ?
#
loop_
_entity_poly.entity_id
_entity_poly.type
_entity_poly.pdbx_seq_one_letter_code
_entity_poly.pdbx_strand_id
1 'polypeptide(L)'
;RLAGAALALSTIAEAVYARVKVAPVLRGPLRTRPVNDVVIRGRALWRFYVPLAMTPLLVLAMQPVGAAGIDRMPNAVTSLAIWAPLSSLVFFCRSSGVAFNEVVIGHSEEPGARRALWRFAWVGGLAASGVLGLLALPPSARFWFGTMIGLDPDLVDLGVRSLWIALPIPLMTFLQSYFQGCIVNAH
;
A
#
# COMPACT_ATOMS: atom_id res chain seq x y z
N ARG A 1 -11.95 -12.41 18.57
CA ARG A 1 -13.30 -12.17 18.02
C ARG A 1 -13.55 -10.68 17.75
N LEU A 2 -13.19 -9.76 18.65
CA LEU A 2 -13.36 -8.31 18.49
C LEU A 2 -12.56 -7.75 17.30
N ALA A 3 -11.32 -8.19 17.09
CA ALA A 3 -10.49 -7.73 15.96
C ALA A 3 -11.07 -8.13 14.59
N GLY A 4 -11.62 -9.35 14.48
CA GLY A 4 -12.29 -9.80 13.25
C GLY A 4 -13.58 -9.01 12.96
N ALA A 5 -14.35 -8.68 13.99
CA ALA A 5 -15.53 -7.85 13.85
C ALA A 5 -15.18 -6.41 13.43
N ALA A 6 -14.10 -5.82 13.98
CA ALA A 6 -13.63 -4.50 13.60
C ALA A 6 -13.18 -4.44 12.14
N LEU A 7 -12.44 -5.47 11.66
CA LEU A 7 -12.05 -5.60 10.26
C LEU A 7 -13.26 -5.73 9.33
N ALA A 8 -14.22 -6.57 9.69
CA ALA A 8 -15.45 -6.74 8.89
C ALA A 8 -16.25 -5.44 8.80
N LEU A 9 -16.40 -4.72 9.92
CA LEU A 9 -17.07 -3.42 9.97
C LEU A 9 -16.35 -2.37 9.10
N SER A 10 -15.01 -2.29 9.15
CA SER A 10 -14.26 -1.34 8.33
C SER A 10 -14.43 -1.63 6.83
N THR A 11 -14.39 -2.90 6.42
CA THR A 11 -14.59 -3.29 5.02
C THR A 11 -16.01 -2.99 4.54
N ILE A 12 -17.02 -3.24 5.38
CA ILE A 12 -18.43 -2.91 5.06
C ILE A 12 -18.59 -1.39 4.93
N ALA A 13 -18.03 -0.62 5.85
CA ALA A 13 -18.09 0.85 5.81
C ALA A 13 -17.42 1.41 4.54
N GLU A 14 -16.27 0.87 4.16
CA GLU A 14 -15.56 1.22 2.91
C GLU A 14 -16.41 0.90 1.68
N ALA A 15 -17.01 -0.29 1.61
CA ALA A 15 -17.88 -0.70 0.51
C ALA A 15 -19.13 0.19 0.39
N VAL A 16 -19.76 0.55 1.52
CA VAL A 16 -20.90 1.47 1.56
C VAL A 16 -20.48 2.86 1.10
N TYR A 17 -19.36 3.38 1.60
CA TYR A 17 -18.83 4.69 1.20
C TYR A 17 -18.54 4.73 -0.30
N ALA A 18 -17.84 3.73 -0.84
CA ALA A 18 -17.56 3.61 -2.25
C ALA A 18 -18.84 3.59 -3.09
N ARG A 19 -19.84 2.80 -2.69
CA ARG A 19 -21.14 2.74 -3.36
C ARG A 19 -21.86 4.09 -3.39
N VAL A 20 -21.87 4.82 -2.28
CA VAL A 20 -22.50 6.14 -2.17
C VAL A 20 -21.79 7.14 -3.09
N LYS A 21 -20.45 7.15 -3.12
CA LYS A 21 -19.67 8.07 -3.95
C LYS A 21 -19.75 7.75 -5.45
N VAL A 22 -19.82 6.49 -5.82
CA VAL A 22 -19.90 6.06 -7.22
C VAL A 22 -21.31 6.16 -7.79
N ALA A 23 -22.36 6.06 -6.96
CA ALA A 23 -23.75 6.09 -7.40
C ALA A 23 -24.11 7.30 -8.30
N PRO A 24 -23.72 8.56 -7.99
CA PRO A 24 -24.03 9.72 -8.87
C PRO A 24 -23.30 9.63 -10.22
N VAL A 25 -22.07 9.09 -10.25
CA VAL A 25 -21.29 8.94 -11.49
C VAL A 25 -21.92 7.89 -12.40
N LEU A 26 -22.37 6.77 -11.83
CA LEU A 26 -23.07 5.69 -12.57
C LEU A 26 -24.41 6.15 -13.12
N ARG A 27 -25.14 7.00 -12.39
CA ARG A 27 -26.47 7.49 -12.80
C ARG A 27 -26.40 8.68 -13.76
N GLY A 28 -25.30 9.40 -13.81
CA GLY A 28 -25.10 10.59 -14.63
C GLY A 28 -24.17 10.34 -15.84
N PRO A 29 -22.88 10.72 -15.78
CA PRO A 29 -22.00 10.79 -16.93
C PRO A 29 -21.79 9.46 -17.67
N LEU A 30 -21.81 8.32 -16.97
CA LEU A 30 -21.62 7.01 -17.58
C LEU A 30 -22.85 6.50 -18.32
N ARG A 31 -24.04 6.96 -17.95
CA ARG A 31 -25.29 6.55 -18.61
C ARG A 31 -25.47 7.23 -19.99
N THR A 32 -24.87 8.39 -20.17
CA THR A 32 -24.97 9.19 -21.40
C THR A 32 -23.84 8.92 -22.38
N ARG A 33 -22.78 8.21 -22.00
CA ARG A 33 -21.73 7.79 -22.93
C ARG A 33 -22.22 6.65 -23.82
N PRO A 34 -21.99 6.74 -25.14
CA PRO A 34 -22.28 5.58 -26.01
C PRO A 34 -21.47 4.40 -25.48
N VAL A 35 -22.16 3.30 -25.24
CA VAL A 35 -21.53 2.02 -24.91
C VAL A 35 -20.75 1.62 -26.16
N ASN A 36 -19.41 1.69 -26.09
CA ASN A 36 -18.59 1.04 -27.11
C ASN A 36 -19.00 -0.45 -27.11
N ASP A 37 -19.43 -0.96 -28.25
CA ASP A 37 -20.01 -2.31 -28.43
C ASP A 37 -19.04 -3.46 -28.11
N VAL A 38 -17.84 -3.16 -27.60
CA VAL A 38 -16.88 -4.17 -27.16
C VAL A 38 -17.23 -4.66 -25.76
N VAL A 39 -18.29 -5.44 -25.66
CA VAL A 39 -18.60 -6.16 -24.42
C VAL A 39 -17.63 -7.33 -24.29
N ILE A 40 -16.64 -7.17 -23.44
CA ILE A 40 -15.70 -8.25 -23.11
C ILE A 40 -16.46 -9.33 -22.34
N ARG A 41 -16.76 -10.45 -23.01
CA ARG A 41 -17.52 -11.58 -22.43
C ARG A 41 -16.74 -12.88 -22.48
N GLY A 42 -17.09 -13.80 -21.58
CA GLY A 42 -16.59 -15.18 -21.59
C GLY A 42 -15.06 -15.28 -21.48
N ARG A 43 -14.41 -16.01 -22.38
CA ARG A 43 -12.98 -16.29 -22.35
C ARG A 43 -12.09 -15.03 -22.42
N ALA A 44 -12.56 -14.00 -23.13
CA ALA A 44 -11.83 -12.73 -23.24
C ALA A 44 -11.81 -11.99 -21.88
N LEU A 45 -12.91 -12.00 -21.13
CA LEU A 45 -13.01 -11.46 -19.78
C LEU A 45 -12.04 -12.19 -18.84
N TRP A 46 -12.02 -13.52 -18.85
CA TRP A 46 -11.12 -14.31 -18.01
C TRP A 46 -9.65 -14.03 -18.34
N ARG A 47 -9.31 -13.95 -19.62
CA ARG A 47 -7.94 -13.65 -20.07
C ARG A 47 -7.46 -12.26 -19.63
N PHE A 48 -8.36 -11.30 -19.51
CA PHE A 48 -8.07 -9.97 -19.01
C PHE A 48 -8.04 -9.95 -17.46
N TYR A 49 -9.04 -10.57 -16.83
CA TYR A 49 -9.25 -10.48 -15.38
C TYR A 49 -8.23 -11.30 -14.56
N VAL A 50 -7.82 -12.48 -15.05
CA VAL A 50 -6.90 -13.35 -14.31
C VAL A 50 -5.55 -12.68 -14.04
N PRO A 51 -4.84 -12.09 -15.02
CA PRO A 51 -3.59 -11.39 -14.73
C PRO A 51 -3.78 -10.21 -13.76
N LEU A 52 -4.88 -9.48 -13.90
CA LEU A 52 -5.19 -8.36 -13.02
C LEU A 52 -5.43 -8.81 -11.57
N ALA A 53 -6.17 -9.91 -11.37
CA ALA A 53 -6.45 -10.48 -10.06
C ALA A 53 -5.22 -11.16 -9.43
N MET A 54 -4.29 -11.66 -10.24
CA MET A 54 -3.05 -12.29 -9.75
C MET A 54 -2.14 -11.30 -9.04
N THR A 55 -2.10 -10.03 -9.47
CA THR A 55 -1.23 -9.02 -8.85
C THR A 55 -1.52 -8.81 -7.36
N PRO A 56 -2.75 -8.52 -6.91
CA PRO A 56 -3.05 -8.41 -5.48
C PRO A 56 -2.87 -9.73 -4.73
N LEU A 57 -3.12 -10.88 -5.36
CA LEU A 57 -2.87 -12.19 -4.75
C LEU A 57 -1.38 -12.43 -4.48
N LEU A 58 -0.50 -12.04 -5.41
CA LEU A 58 0.95 -12.12 -5.21
C LEU A 58 1.40 -11.19 -4.07
N VAL A 59 0.85 -9.98 -3.98
CA VAL A 59 1.14 -9.05 -2.87
C VAL A 59 0.71 -9.65 -1.53
N LEU A 60 -0.47 -10.27 -1.45
CA LEU A 60 -0.94 -10.97 -0.25
C LEU A 60 -0.06 -12.16 0.12
N ALA A 61 0.43 -12.91 -0.88
CA ALA A 61 1.33 -14.05 -0.67
C ALA A 61 2.71 -13.64 -0.14
N MET A 62 3.15 -12.39 -0.36
CA MET A 62 4.44 -11.90 0.15
C MET A 62 4.51 -11.89 1.69
N GLN A 63 3.40 -11.68 2.39
CA GLN A 63 3.37 -11.66 3.86
C GLN A 63 3.70 -13.03 4.46
N PRO A 64 3.00 -14.13 4.12
CA PRO A 64 3.33 -15.45 4.65
C PRO A 64 4.71 -15.95 4.17
N VAL A 65 5.13 -15.62 2.95
CA VAL A 65 6.47 -15.97 2.45
C VAL A 65 7.55 -15.24 3.24
N GLY A 66 7.35 -13.94 3.53
CA GLY A 66 8.25 -13.16 4.39
C GLY A 66 8.34 -13.75 5.81
N ALA A 67 7.21 -14.07 6.42
CA ALA A 67 7.16 -14.71 7.73
C ALA A 67 7.87 -16.08 7.75
N ALA A 68 7.63 -16.91 6.73
CA ALA A 68 8.32 -18.21 6.60
C ALA A 68 9.84 -18.07 6.37
N GLY A 69 10.27 -16.98 5.72
CA GLY A 69 11.70 -16.65 5.59
C GLY A 69 12.32 -16.30 6.94
N ILE A 70 11.62 -15.49 7.74
CA ILE A 70 12.06 -15.07 9.08
C ILE A 70 12.10 -16.26 10.05
N ASP A 71 11.14 -17.19 9.95
CA ASP A 71 11.08 -18.39 10.78
C ASP A 71 12.31 -19.29 10.64
N ARG A 72 13.06 -19.19 9.55
CA ARG A 72 14.31 -19.92 9.29
C ARG A 72 15.57 -19.20 9.79
N MET A 73 15.43 -17.99 10.32
CA MET A 73 16.57 -17.22 10.84
C MET A 73 16.94 -17.60 12.27
N PRO A 74 18.20 -17.41 12.68
CA PRO A 74 18.55 -17.45 14.09
C PRO A 74 17.68 -16.45 14.87
N ASN A 75 17.12 -16.86 16.00
CA ASN A 75 16.17 -16.06 16.81
C ASN A 75 14.85 -15.71 16.08
N ALA A 76 14.27 -16.69 15.39
CA ALA A 76 13.04 -16.53 14.61
C ALA A 76 11.89 -15.90 15.43
N VAL A 77 11.68 -16.36 16.68
CA VAL A 77 10.62 -15.84 17.56
C VAL A 77 10.78 -14.35 17.82
N THR A 78 11.98 -13.89 18.12
CA THR A 78 12.33 -12.47 18.32
C THR A 78 12.07 -11.64 17.04
N SER A 79 12.52 -12.17 15.90
CA SER A 79 12.37 -11.50 14.61
C SER A 79 10.90 -11.40 14.19
N LEU A 80 10.10 -12.45 14.41
CA LEU A 80 8.66 -12.45 14.13
C LEU A 80 7.89 -11.51 15.04
N ALA A 81 8.27 -11.41 16.32
CA ALA A 81 7.64 -10.50 17.27
C ALA A 81 7.77 -9.03 16.83
N ILE A 82 8.90 -8.67 16.22
CA ILE A 82 9.14 -7.31 15.72
C ILE A 82 8.55 -7.11 14.32
N TRP A 83 8.51 -8.15 13.49
CA TRP A 83 8.08 -8.08 12.10
C TRP A 83 6.68 -7.51 11.92
N ALA A 84 5.70 -7.97 12.71
CA ALA A 84 4.32 -7.55 12.59
C ALA A 84 4.12 -6.03 12.89
N PRO A 85 4.57 -5.48 14.04
CA PRO A 85 4.45 -4.06 14.32
C PRO A 85 5.30 -3.16 13.41
N LEU A 86 6.50 -3.64 13.00
CA LEU A 86 7.35 -2.94 12.05
C LEU A 86 6.69 -2.82 10.69
N SER A 87 6.21 -3.95 10.14
CA SER A 87 5.57 -3.98 8.83
C SER A 87 4.28 -3.16 8.79
N SER A 88 3.52 -3.12 9.89
CA SER A 88 2.32 -2.29 10.00
C SER A 88 2.64 -0.81 9.91
N LEU A 89 3.69 -0.35 10.61
CA LEU A 89 4.12 1.05 10.60
C LEU A 89 4.66 1.47 9.24
N VAL A 90 5.49 0.64 8.65
CA VAL A 90 6.02 0.85 7.29
C VAL A 90 4.88 0.86 6.26
N PHE A 91 3.92 -0.07 6.37
CA PHE A 91 2.75 -0.12 5.49
C PHE A 91 1.92 1.16 5.59
N PHE A 92 1.69 1.66 6.80
CA PHE A 92 0.98 2.93 7.01
C PHE A 92 1.65 4.08 6.25
N CYS A 93 2.97 4.25 6.40
CA CYS A 93 3.72 5.32 5.72
C CYS A 93 3.76 5.15 4.20
N ARG A 94 3.82 3.91 3.67
CA ARG A 94 3.88 3.66 2.23
C ARG A 94 2.51 3.62 1.54
N SER A 95 1.40 3.54 2.27
CA SER A 95 0.05 3.40 1.71
C SER A 95 -0.32 4.54 0.76
N SER A 96 0.09 5.77 1.07
CA SER A 96 -0.07 6.93 0.19
C SER A 96 0.68 6.78 -1.14
N GLY A 97 1.85 6.14 -1.12
CA GLY A 97 2.61 5.81 -2.33
C GLY A 97 1.90 4.77 -3.20
N VAL A 98 1.25 3.78 -2.58
CA VAL A 98 0.44 2.79 -3.32
C VAL A 98 -0.76 3.47 -3.99
N ALA A 99 -1.47 4.33 -3.26
CA ALA A 99 -2.60 5.09 -3.80
C ALA A 99 -2.18 6.05 -4.94
N PHE A 100 -0.95 6.55 -4.92
CA PHE A 100 -0.41 7.42 -5.96
C PHE A 100 -0.36 6.75 -7.34
N ASN A 101 -0.29 5.42 -7.41
CA ASN A 101 -0.33 4.68 -8.67
C ASN A 101 -1.59 5.01 -9.50
N GLU A 102 -2.75 5.09 -8.87
CA GLU A 102 -4.03 5.43 -9.52
C GLU A 102 -4.01 6.87 -10.09
N VAL A 103 -3.38 7.79 -9.35
CA VAL A 103 -3.22 9.17 -9.81
C VAL A 103 -2.34 9.24 -11.06
N VAL A 104 -1.25 8.47 -11.10
CA VAL A 104 -0.36 8.41 -12.26
C VAL A 104 -1.09 7.82 -13.47
N ILE A 105 -1.82 6.72 -13.29
CA ILE A 105 -2.60 6.09 -14.37
C ILE A 105 -3.63 7.09 -14.93
N GLY A 106 -4.33 7.82 -14.06
CA GLY A 106 -5.38 8.74 -14.48
C GLY A 106 -4.90 10.01 -15.20
N HIS A 107 -3.67 10.46 -14.95
CA HIS A 107 -3.20 11.79 -15.41
C HIS A 107 -1.93 11.77 -16.25
N SER A 108 -1.26 10.64 -16.45
CA SER A 108 0.03 10.61 -17.16
C SER A 108 -0.05 10.94 -18.65
N GLU A 109 -1.25 10.90 -19.25
CA GLU A 109 -1.49 11.27 -20.65
C GLU A 109 -1.64 12.78 -20.86
N GLU A 110 -1.90 13.55 -19.81
CA GLU A 110 -2.07 14.98 -19.90
C GLU A 110 -0.74 15.68 -20.23
N PRO A 111 -0.76 16.71 -21.12
CA PRO A 111 0.44 17.45 -21.49
C PRO A 111 1.10 18.09 -20.26
N GLY A 112 2.37 17.76 -20.03
CA GLY A 112 3.14 18.31 -18.90
C GLY A 112 2.93 17.61 -17.54
N ALA A 113 1.92 16.75 -17.38
CA ALA A 113 1.62 16.05 -16.14
C ALA A 113 2.77 15.15 -15.67
N ARG A 114 3.49 14.51 -16.59
CA ARG A 114 4.62 13.62 -16.23
C ARG A 114 5.67 14.31 -15.34
N ARG A 115 6.01 15.58 -15.63
CA ARG A 115 6.97 16.33 -14.80
C ARG A 115 6.41 16.65 -13.43
N ALA A 116 5.13 17.02 -13.35
CA ALA A 116 4.45 17.28 -12.10
C ALA A 116 4.34 16.00 -11.24
N LEU A 117 3.94 14.89 -11.86
CA LEU A 117 3.85 13.57 -11.21
C LEU A 117 5.21 13.08 -10.72
N TRP A 118 6.27 13.27 -11.49
CA TRP A 118 7.63 12.95 -11.08
C TRP A 118 8.07 13.75 -9.86
N ARG A 119 7.84 15.07 -9.87
CA ARG A 119 8.12 15.92 -8.70
C ARG A 119 7.30 15.50 -7.49
N PHE A 120 6.04 15.17 -7.69
CA PHE A 120 5.17 14.69 -6.62
C PHE A 120 5.65 13.34 -6.06
N ALA A 121 6.12 12.41 -6.91
CA ALA A 121 6.70 11.15 -6.46
C ALA A 121 7.89 11.36 -5.52
N TRP A 122 8.79 12.28 -5.85
CA TRP A 122 9.93 12.63 -4.98
C TRP A 122 9.50 13.31 -3.69
N VAL A 123 8.68 14.37 -3.80
CA VAL A 123 8.24 15.13 -2.63
C VAL A 123 7.39 14.28 -1.70
N GLY A 124 6.41 13.55 -2.24
CA GLY A 124 5.55 12.65 -1.48
C GLY A 124 6.33 11.49 -0.85
N GLY A 125 7.24 10.90 -1.61
CA GLY A 125 8.11 9.83 -1.13
C GLY A 125 9.05 10.28 -0.03
N LEU A 126 9.70 11.45 -0.18
CA LEU A 126 10.56 12.03 0.86
C LEU A 126 9.75 12.43 2.10
N ALA A 127 8.56 12.99 1.92
CA ALA A 127 7.68 13.33 3.04
C ALA A 127 7.24 12.07 3.81
N ALA A 128 6.83 11.01 3.10
CA ALA A 128 6.45 9.74 3.73
C ALA A 128 7.63 9.07 4.44
N SER A 129 8.83 9.09 3.83
CA SER A 129 10.06 8.62 4.48
C SER A 129 10.44 9.51 5.67
N GLY A 130 10.23 10.83 5.59
CA GLY A 130 10.43 11.76 6.69
C GLY A 130 9.50 11.46 7.88
N VAL A 131 8.23 11.18 7.62
CA VAL A 131 7.28 10.74 8.66
C VAL A 131 7.76 9.45 9.32
N LEU A 132 8.18 8.45 8.53
CA LEU A 132 8.75 7.22 9.08
C LEU A 132 10.03 7.50 9.89
N GLY A 133 10.88 8.43 9.42
CA GLY A 133 12.07 8.87 10.13
C GLY A 133 11.75 9.53 11.49
N LEU A 134 10.73 10.38 11.55
CA LEU A 134 10.26 10.96 12.81
C LEU A 134 9.73 9.88 13.76
N LEU A 135 9.04 8.86 13.23
CA LEU A 135 8.57 7.71 14.02
C LEU A 135 9.72 6.78 14.45
N ALA A 136 10.83 6.78 13.70
CA ALA A 136 12.04 6.02 14.03
C ALA A 136 12.93 6.69 15.08
N LEU A 137 12.65 7.95 15.46
CA LEU A 137 13.38 8.62 16.55
C LEU A 137 13.17 7.84 17.87
N PRO A 138 14.20 7.74 18.72
CA PRO A 138 14.13 6.93 19.93
C PRO A 138 12.91 7.16 20.82
N PRO A 139 12.44 8.41 21.07
CA PRO A 139 11.29 8.63 21.92
C PRO A 139 9.96 8.11 21.31
N SER A 140 9.75 8.35 20.02
CA SER A 140 8.53 7.91 19.31
C SER A 140 8.52 6.40 19.06
N ALA A 141 9.66 5.84 18.68
CA ALA A 141 9.78 4.41 18.45
C ALA A 141 9.66 3.60 19.75
N ARG A 142 10.26 4.07 20.84
CA ARG A 142 10.10 3.45 22.16
C ARG A 142 8.67 3.54 22.68
N PHE A 143 7.98 4.64 22.45
CA PHE A 143 6.56 4.76 22.77
C PHE A 143 5.73 3.76 21.95
N TRP A 144 5.98 3.64 20.65
CA TRP A 144 5.25 2.70 19.78
C TRP A 144 5.51 1.24 20.17
N PHE A 145 6.77 0.81 20.19
CA PHE A 145 7.11 -0.59 20.45
C PHE A 145 6.96 -0.97 21.93
N GLY A 146 7.35 -0.10 22.85
CA GLY A 146 7.31 -0.39 24.28
C GLY A 146 5.93 -0.18 24.91
N THR A 147 5.31 0.98 24.67
CA THR A 147 4.05 1.33 25.35
C THR A 147 2.82 0.82 24.59
N MET A 148 2.77 1.02 23.26
CA MET A 148 1.61 0.64 22.45
C MET A 148 1.56 -0.87 22.17
N ILE A 149 2.69 -1.48 21.84
CA ILE A 149 2.81 -2.90 21.48
C ILE A 149 3.15 -3.76 22.69
N GLY A 150 3.87 -3.21 23.70
CA GLY A 150 4.27 -3.93 24.91
C GLY A 150 5.43 -4.90 24.68
N LEU A 151 6.37 -4.56 23.79
CA LEU A 151 7.59 -5.37 23.58
C LEU A 151 8.58 -5.19 24.72
N ASP A 152 9.35 -6.25 24.98
CA ASP A 152 10.48 -6.21 25.92
C ASP A 152 11.52 -5.15 25.50
N PRO A 153 12.21 -4.49 26.45
CA PRO A 153 13.16 -3.42 26.18
C PRO A 153 14.25 -3.78 25.14
N ASP A 154 14.75 -5.00 25.18
CA ASP A 154 15.76 -5.50 24.24
C ASP A 154 15.23 -5.58 22.80
N LEU A 155 13.94 -5.91 22.65
CA LEU A 155 13.26 -5.98 21.37
C LEU A 155 12.93 -4.58 20.83
N VAL A 156 12.68 -3.63 21.71
CA VAL A 156 12.43 -2.22 21.33
C VAL A 156 13.63 -1.64 20.60
N ASP A 157 14.85 -1.82 21.11
CA ASP A 157 16.06 -1.29 20.47
C ASP A 157 16.32 -1.95 19.11
N LEU A 158 16.02 -3.24 18.95
CA LEU A 158 16.09 -3.92 17.66
C LEU A 158 15.01 -3.37 16.69
N GLY A 159 13.79 -3.11 17.17
CA GLY A 159 12.73 -2.47 16.41
C GLY A 159 13.11 -1.08 15.89
N VAL A 160 13.73 -0.25 16.74
CA VAL A 160 14.24 1.07 16.36
C VAL A 160 15.26 0.97 15.23
N ARG A 161 16.24 0.08 15.35
CA ARG A 161 17.27 -0.13 14.29
C ARG A 161 16.61 -0.61 12.99
N SER A 162 15.63 -1.48 13.07
CA SER A 162 14.90 -2.00 11.91
C SER A 162 14.10 -0.91 11.19
N LEU A 163 13.53 0.08 11.90
CA LEU A 163 12.87 1.24 11.30
C LEU A 163 13.83 2.10 10.47
N TRP A 164 15.07 2.31 10.94
CA TRP A 164 16.06 3.06 10.19
C TRP A 164 16.44 2.38 8.87
N ILE A 165 16.53 1.03 8.88
CA ILE A 165 16.78 0.24 7.67
C ILE A 165 15.58 0.34 6.70
N ALA A 166 14.36 0.41 7.23
CA ALA A 166 13.13 0.51 6.45
C ALA A 166 12.85 1.91 5.87
N LEU A 167 13.61 2.93 6.29
CA LEU A 167 13.40 4.34 5.93
C LEU A 167 13.26 4.62 4.42
N PRO A 168 14.02 3.98 3.51
CA PRO A 168 13.88 4.23 2.08
C PRO A 168 12.62 3.62 1.46
N ILE A 169 11.93 2.68 2.14
CA ILE A 169 10.80 1.92 1.57
C ILE A 169 9.65 2.82 1.09
N PRO A 170 9.16 3.82 1.85
CA PRO A 170 8.09 4.69 1.37
C PRO A 170 8.48 5.46 0.09
N LEU A 171 9.68 6.02 0.04
CA LEU A 171 10.19 6.69 -1.16
C LEU A 171 10.24 5.75 -2.37
N MET A 172 10.79 4.55 -2.19
CA MET A 172 10.84 3.54 -3.26
C MET A 172 9.44 3.15 -3.73
N THR A 173 8.46 3.10 -2.83
CA THR A 173 7.07 2.81 -3.19
C THR A 173 6.47 3.90 -4.09
N PHE A 174 6.70 5.19 -3.80
CA PHE A 174 6.25 6.29 -4.67
C PHE A 174 6.90 6.23 -6.05
N LEU A 175 8.22 5.99 -6.11
CA LEU A 175 8.92 5.85 -7.40
C LEU A 175 8.44 4.64 -8.19
N GLN A 176 8.25 3.49 -7.52
CA GLN A 176 7.68 2.29 -8.12
C GLN A 176 6.29 2.58 -8.71
N SER A 177 5.40 3.23 -7.96
CA SER A 177 4.06 3.59 -8.39
C SER A 177 4.08 4.52 -9.61
N TYR A 178 5.00 5.49 -9.64
CA TYR A 178 5.19 6.34 -10.80
C TYR A 178 5.57 5.53 -12.07
N PHE A 179 6.57 4.66 -11.98
CA PHE A 179 6.98 3.85 -13.13
C PHE A 179 5.91 2.86 -13.56
N GLN A 180 5.24 2.19 -12.62
CA GLN A 180 4.14 1.28 -12.92
C GLN A 180 2.99 1.98 -13.65
N GLY A 181 2.55 3.15 -13.17
CA GLY A 181 1.51 3.93 -13.81
C GLY A 181 1.89 4.40 -15.22
N CYS A 182 3.16 4.80 -15.41
CA CYS A 182 3.66 5.17 -16.75
C CYS A 182 3.69 3.97 -17.71
N ILE A 183 4.04 2.77 -17.24
CA ILE A 183 4.07 1.54 -18.08
C ILE A 183 2.66 1.15 -18.51
N VAL A 184 1.69 1.23 -17.60
CA VAL A 184 0.27 0.90 -17.90
C VAL A 184 -0.27 1.78 -19.02
N ASN A 185 0.10 3.06 -19.07
CA ASN A 185 -0.35 4.00 -20.11
C ASN A 185 0.51 4.01 -21.38
N ALA A 186 1.58 3.24 -21.42
CA ALA A 186 2.42 3.10 -22.63
C ALA A 186 1.94 1.99 -23.57
N HIS A 187 0.94 1.22 -23.16
CA HIS A 187 0.30 0.14 -23.90
C HIS A 187 -1.17 0.45 -24.18
#